data_d851ce1f7b8e3bf8a43bacbaff4b2afe
#
_entry.id   d851ce1f7b8e3bf8a43bacbaff4b2afe
#
_cell.length_a   1.000
_cell.length_b   1.000
_cell.length_c   1.000
_cell.angle_alpha   90.00
_cell.angle_beta   90.00
_cell.angle_gamma   90.00
#
_symmetry.space_group_name_H-M   'P 1'
#
loop_
_entity.id
_entity.type
_entity.pdbx_description
1 polymer ?
#
loop_
_entity_poly.entity_id
_entity_poly.type
_entity_poly.pdbx_seq_one_letter_code
_entity_poly.pdbx_strand_id
1 'polypeptide(L)'
;MLRISLQRFAQHDNRVCGAFLFMSPEIEELYQEVILDHSRRPRNFGELPDAAVLVHGDNPACGDEIHLAVKFDANGGLEDIKFSGHGCAISQASASLMTMKLKGKSRTEVMEMLRAFHDLVTADTSEAPKTLGDLRVMQGVRKFPQRVKCAMLAWRAVQQAFEQGSGEATVSTEPA
;
A
#
# COMPACT_ATOMS: atom_id res chain seq x y z
N MET A 1 3.56 -36.41 50.82
CA MET A 1 2.90 -35.15 51.19
C MET A 1 3.89 -34.01 51.15
N LEU A 2 3.96 -33.27 50.09
CA LEU A 2 4.61 -31.98 50.08
C LEU A 2 3.91 -31.09 49.02
N ARG A 3 3.10 -30.17 49.49
CA ARG A 3 2.55 -29.06 48.71
C ARG A 3 3.69 -28.07 48.52
N ILE A 4 4.16 -27.87 47.28
CA ILE A 4 5.04 -26.79 46.95
C ILE A 4 4.17 -25.71 46.29
N SER A 5 4.15 -24.59 46.97
CA SER A 5 3.45 -23.35 46.72
C SER A 5 3.93 -22.70 45.42
N LEU A 6 3.03 -22.57 44.46
CA LEU A 6 3.16 -21.75 43.24
C LEU A 6 2.77 -20.30 43.56
N GLN A 7 3.62 -19.58 44.25
CA GLN A 7 3.48 -18.13 44.45
C GLN A 7 4.84 -17.50 44.60
N ARG A 8 5.41 -17.08 43.45
CA ARG A 8 6.41 -15.99 43.36
C ARG A 8 6.93 -15.88 41.94
N PHE A 9 6.13 -15.31 41.04
CA PHE A 9 6.64 -14.60 39.86
C PHE A 9 5.59 -13.61 39.38
N ALA A 10 5.31 -12.61 40.22
CA ALA A 10 4.54 -11.46 39.83
C ALA A 10 5.15 -10.25 40.56
N GLN A 11 6.20 -9.69 39.96
CA GLN A 11 6.63 -8.31 40.18
C GLN A 11 7.96 -8.11 39.45
N HIS A 12 7.89 -7.80 38.15
CA HIS A 12 8.92 -6.98 37.54
C HIS A 12 8.30 -6.07 36.46
N ASP A 13 8.22 -4.82 36.88
CA ASP A 13 8.40 -3.60 36.10
C ASP A 13 7.55 -3.39 34.87
N ASN A 14 6.39 -2.79 35.13
CA ASN A 14 5.43 -2.27 34.19
C ASN A 14 5.76 -0.81 33.83
N ARG A 15 6.89 -0.54 33.15
CA ARG A 15 7.25 0.82 32.72
C ARG A 15 8.03 0.90 31.40
N VAL A 16 7.76 0.06 30.43
CA VAL A 16 8.06 0.34 29.01
C VAL A 16 7.03 -0.40 28.18
N CYS A 17 5.80 0.05 28.19
CA CYS A 17 4.80 -0.47 27.30
C CYS A 17 4.25 0.68 26.47
N GLY A 18 5.00 1.07 25.45
CA GLY A 18 4.39 1.66 24.28
C GLY A 18 3.41 0.61 23.74
N ALA A 19 2.14 0.97 23.62
CA ALA A 19 1.05 0.09 23.24
C ALA A 19 1.32 -0.59 21.88
N PHE A 20 1.98 -1.73 21.91
CA PHE A 20 1.85 -2.73 20.87
C PHE A 20 0.44 -3.28 20.99
N LEU A 21 -0.50 -2.71 20.25
CA LEU A 21 -1.75 -3.39 19.96
C LEU A 21 -1.36 -4.67 19.23
N PHE A 22 -1.35 -5.77 19.96
CA PHE A 22 -1.38 -7.10 19.37
C PHE A 22 -2.66 -7.18 18.55
N MET A 23 -2.54 -7.05 17.23
CA MET A 23 -3.61 -7.51 16.37
C MET A 23 -3.83 -8.97 16.70
N SER A 24 -5.10 -9.35 16.96
CA SER A 24 -5.39 -10.74 17.20
C SER A 24 -4.99 -11.56 15.98
N PRO A 25 -4.58 -12.83 16.15
CA PRO A 25 -4.21 -13.69 15.02
C PRO A 25 -5.27 -13.72 13.92
N GLU A 26 -6.55 -13.61 14.30
CA GLU A 26 -7.67 -13.58 13.35
C GLU A 26 -7.66 -12.31 12.47
N ILE A 27 -7.28 -11.16 13.03
CA ILE A 27 -7.17 -9.91 12.27
C ILE A 27 -5.96 -9.97 11.32
N GLU A 28 -4.86 -10.56 11.76
CA GLU A 28 -3.67 -10.75 10.91
C GLU A 28 -3.97 -11.72 9.74
N GLU A 29 -4.75 -12.76 9.98
CA GLU A 29 -5.21 -13.70 8.95
C GLU A 29 -6.14 -13.01 7.93
N LEU A 30 -7.11 -12.21 8.38
CA LEU A 30 -7.97 -11.41 7.50
C LEU A 30 -7.17 -10.45 6.62
N TYR A 31 -6.12 -9.83 7.14
CA TYR A 31 -5.27 -8.96 6.35
C TYR A 31 -4.50 -9.73 5.28
N GLN A 32 -4.02 -10.94 5.59
CA GLN A 32 -3.38 -11.80 4.61
C GLN A 32 -4.35 -12.24 3.52
N GLU A 33 -5.58 -12.57 3.85
CA GLU A 33 -6.63 -12.95 2.88
C GLU A 33 -6.91 -11.82 1.90
N VAL A 34 -7.05 -10.58 2.36
CA VAL A 34 -7.28 -9.41 1.49
C VAL A 34 -6.12 -9.21 0.53
N ILE A 35 -4.87 -9.28 1.02
CA ILE A 35 -3.68 -9.14 0.17
C ILE A 35 -3.63 -10.27 -0.87
N LEU A 36 -3.89 -11.50 -0.48
CA LEU A 36 -3.87 -12.64 -1.39
C LEU A 36 -4.98 -12.56 -2.44
N ASP A 37 -6.20 -12.14 -2.05
CA ASP A 37 -7.29 -11.98 -2.99
C ASP A 37 -6.97 -10.89 -4.03
N HIS A 38 -6.51 -9.72 -3.59
CA HIS A 38 -6.13 -8.63 -4.49
C HIS A 38 -4.91 -8.96 -5.36
N SER A 39 -4.00 -9.80 -4.90
CA SER A 39 -2.86 -10.23 -5.71
C SER A 39 -3.23 -11.25 -6.78
N ARG A 40 -4.21 -12.13 -6.50
CA ARG A 40 -4.67 -13.17 -7.42
C ARG A 40 -5.74 -12.69 -8.39
N ARG A 41 -6.56 -11.74 -7.95
CA ARG A 41 -7.69 -11.17 -8.70
C ARG A 41 -7.66 -9.65 -8.60
N PRO A 42 -6.64 -9.01 -9.18
CA PRO A 42 -6.49 -7.57 -9.07
C PRO A 42 -7.65 -6.85 -9.76
N ARG A 43 -8.15 -5.80 -9.11
CA ARG A 43 -9.18 -4.91 -9.64
C ARG A 43 -8.54 -3.84 -10.51
N ASN A 44 -9.28 -3.38 -11.51
CA ASN A 44 -8.79 -2.41 -12.50
C ASN A 44 -7.49 -2.87 -13.21
N PHE A 45 -7.35 -4.18 -13.40
CA PHE A 45 -6.23 -4.77 -14.11
C PHE A 45 -6.53 -4.82 -15.62
N GLY A 46 -5.55 -4.43 -16.45
CA GLY A 46 -5.65 -4.42 -17.89
C GLY A 46 -5.33 -3.06 -18.51
N GLU A 47 -5.67 -2.89 -19.78
CA GLU A 47 -5.39 -1.69 -20.55
C GLU A 47 -6.49 -0.61 -20.38
N LEU A 48 -6.09 0.64 -20.58
CA LEU A 48 -6.98 1.81 -20.64
C LEU A 48 -6.68 2.54 -21.95
N PRO A 49 -7.48 2.27 -23.04
CA PRO A 49 -7.16 2.78 -24.39
C PRO A 49 -7.10 4.31 -24.50
N ASP A 50 -7.91 5.02 -23.69
CA ASP A 50 -7.98 6.49 -23.69
C ASP A 50 -7.16 7.14 -22.58
N ALA A 51 -6.08 6.47 -22.15
CA ALA A 51 -5.20 7.01 -21.12
C ALA A 51 -4.50 8.29 -21.60
N ALA A 52 -4.50 9.32 -20.74
CA ALA A 52 -3.77 10.56 -20.98
C ALA A 52 -2.28 10.39 -20.64
N VAL A 53 -1.97 9.52 -19.66
CA VAL A 53 -0.62 9.23 -19.20
C VAL A 53 -0.43 7.74 -19.05
N LEU A 54 0.72 7.26 -19.53
CA LEU A 54 1.23 5.91 -19.29
C LEU A 54 2.50 6.02 -18.45
N VAL A 55 2.55 5.31 -17.33
CA VAL A 55 3.75 5.26 -16.48
C VAL A 55 4.25 3.84 -16.37
N HIS A 56 5.50 3.63 -16.74
CA HIS A 56 6.22 2.40 -16.48
C HIS A 56 6.99 2.50 -15.17
N GLY A 57 6.73 1.61 -14.25
CA GLY A 57 7.40 1.56 -12.95
C GLY A 57 8.09 0.22 -12.73
N ASP A 58 9.28 0.27 -12.13
CA ASP A 58 10.06 -0.90 -11.79
C ASP A 58 10.58 -0.88 -10.35
N ASN A 59 10.71 -2.06 -9.78
CA ASN A 59 11.38 -2.32 -8.51
C ASN A 59 12.40 -3.45 -8.72
N PRO A 60 13.65 -3.11 -9.07
CA PRO A 60 14.67 -4.12 -9.40
C PRO A 60 14.98 -5.07 -8.25
N ALA A 61 14.83 -4.61 -7.00
CA ALA A 61 15.11 -5.43 -5.82
C ALA A 61 14.18 -6.63 -5.66
N CYS A 62 12.94 -6.55 -6.20
CA CYS A 62 11.95 -7.62 -6.14
C CYS A 62 11.54 -8.14 -7.52
N GLY A 63 11.97 -7.50 -8.60
CA GLY A 63 11.54 -7.80 -9.96
C GLY A 63 10.07 -7.45 -10.20
N ASP A 64 9.53 -6.46 -9.47
CA ASP A 64 8.18 -5.98 -9.71
C ASP A 64 8.20 -4.99 -10.88
N GLU A 65 7.21 -5.10 -11.76
CA GLU A 65 7.02 -4.23 -12.92
C GLU A 65 5.54 -3.82 -13.00
N ILE A 66 5.27 -2.54 -13.19
CA ILE A 66 3.93 -2.00 -13.31
C ILE A 66 3.83 -1.06 -14.52
N HIS A 67 2.76 -1.22 -15.29
CA HIS A 67 2.34 -0.28 -16.31
C HIS A 67 1.05 0.36 -15.84
N LEU A 68 1.10 1.62 -15.49
CA LEU A 68 -0.04 2.38 -15.01
C LEU A 68 -0.59 3.25 -16.13
N ALA A 69 -1.90 3.16 -16.38
CA ALA A 69 -2.61 3.97 -17.33
C ALA A 69 -3.61 4.87 -16.59
N VAL A 70 -3.54 6.17 -16.83
CA VAL A 70 -4.33 7.19 -16.12
C VAL A 70 -5.09 8.06 -17.10
N LYS A 71 -6.37 8.29 -16.80
CA LYS A 71 -7.22 9.26 -17.48
C LYS A 71 -7.64 10.34 -16.50
N PHE A 72 -7.48 11.61 -16.90
CA PHE A 72 -7.89 12.76 -16.12
C PHE A 72 -9.23 13.31 -16.59
N ASP A 73 -10.03 13.83 -15.66
CA ASP A 73 -11.21 14.60 -15.94
C ASP A 73 -10.86 16.04 -16.35
N ALA A 74 -11.86 16.82 -16.75
CA ALA A 74 -11.71 18.22 -17.18
C ALA A 74 -11.16 19.15 -16.07
N ASN A 75 -11.22 18.75 -14.80
CA ASN A 75 -10.73 19.49 -13.65
C ASN A 75 -9.34 19.00 -13.19
N GLY A 76 -8.74 18.03 -13.90
CA GLY A 76 -7.47 17.44 -13.55
C GLY A 76 -7.55 16.43 -12.40
N GLY A 77 -8.76 15.93 -12.09
CA GLY A 77 -9.00 14.80 -11.20
C GLY A 77 -8.78 13.47 -11.91
N LEU A 78 -8.74 12.40 -11.15
CA LEU A 78 -8.53 11.05 -11.64
C LEU A 78 -9.84 10.42 -12.10
N GLU A 79 -10.15 10.52 -13.40
CA GLU A 79 -11.38 9.96 -13.97
C GLU A 79 -11.36 8.43 -13.96
N ASP A 80 -10.29 7.87 -14.53
CA ASP A 80 -10.10 6.41 -14.58
C ASP A 80 -8.63 6.04 -14.43
N ILE A 81 -8.39 4.82 -13.93
CA ILE A 81 -7.07 4.28 -13.69
C ILE A 81 -7.08 2.77 -13.83
N LYS A 82 -6.13 2.25 -14.59
CA LYS A 82 -5.88 0.81 -14.70
C LYS A 82 -4.39 0.53 -14.61
N PHE A 83 -4.07 -0.69 -14.31
CA PHE A 83 -2.69 -1.14 -14.30
C PHE A 83 -2.55 -2.54 -14.90
N SER A 84 -1.37 -2.84 -15.36
CA SER A 84 -0.92 -4.18 -15.76
C SER A 84 0.52 -4.40 -15.31
N GLY A 85 1.05 -5.57 -15.52
CA GLY A 85 2.41 -5.92 -15.12
C GLY A 85 2.44 -7.13 -14.20
N HIS A 86 3.58 -7.34 -13.56
CA HIS A 86 3.81 -8.48 -12.68
C HIS A 86 4.62 -8.08 -11.45
N GLY A 87 4.57 -8.91 -10.42
CA GLY A 87 5.31 -8.64 -9.19
C GLY A 87 4.85 -9.48 -8.02
N CYS A 88 5.42 -9.21 -6.86
CA CYS A 88 5.07 -9.91 -5.63
C CYS A 88 3.62 -9.61 -5.19
N ALA A 89 3.08 -10.44 -4.30
CA ALA A 89 1.72 -10.27 -3.79
C ALA A 89 1.46 -8.88 -3.18
N ILE A 90 2.46 -8.29 -2.51
CA ILE A 90 2.37 -6.95 -1.93
C ILE A 90 2.24 -5.87 -3.00
N SER A 91 3.07 -5.94 -4.07
CA SER A 91 3.02 -5.01 -5.19
C SER A 91 1.66 -5.07 -5.90
N GLN A 92 1.20 -6.26 -6.26
CA GLN A 92 -0.07 -6.46 -6.96
C GLN A 92 -1.28 -6.05 -6.11
N ALA A 93 -1.31 -6.42 -4.83
CA ALA A 93 -2.39 -6.04 -3.93
C ALA A 93 -2.42 -4.53 -3.67
N SER A 94 -1.27 -3.89 -3.49
CA SER A 94 -1.17 -2.45 -3.31
C SER A 94 -1.72 -1.70 -4.53
N ALA A 95 -1.31 -2.09 -5.74
CA ALA A 95 -1.80 -1.49 -6.99
C ALA A 95 -3.32 -1.66 -7.14
N SER A 96 -3.84 -2.86 -6.88
CA SER A 96 -5.26 -3.15 -6.95
C SER A 96 -6.09 -2.31 -5.99
N LEU A 97 -5.71 -2.28 -4.70
CA LEU A 97 -6.38 -1.47 -3.67
C LEU A 97 -6.29 0.02 -3.96
N MET A 98 -5.13 0.50 -4.39
CA MET A 98 -4.89 1.88 -4.77
C MET A 98 -5.83 2.33 -5.89
N THR A 99 -5.92 1.58 -6.99
CA THR A 99 -6.77 1.95 -8.14
C THR A 99 -8.23 2.03 -7.75
N MET A 100 -8.73 1.11 -6.92
CA MET A 100 -10.09 1.16 -6.40
C MET A 100 -10.35 2.42 -5.55
N LYS A 101 -9.35 2.83 -4.77
CA LYS A 101 -9.48 3.92 -3.82
C LYS A 101 -9.36 5.29 -4.48
N LEU A 102 -8.54 5.40 -5.52
CA LEU A 102 -8.21 6.67 -6.16
C LEU A 102 -9.13 7.02 -7.33
N LYS A 103 -9.76 6.04 -7.97
CA LYS A 103 -10.67 6.27 -9.11
C LYS A 103 -11.79 7.23 -8.72
N GLY A 104 -12.00 8.27 -9.55
CA GLY A 104 -13.03 9.30 -9.35
C GLY A 104 -12.64 10.37 -8.32
N LYS A 105 -11.39 10.42 -7.86
CA LYS A 105 -10.91 11.39 -6.87
C LYS A 105 -10.31 12.64 -7.51
N SER A 106 -10.51 13.78 -6.86
CA SER A 106 -9.82 15.01 -7.22
C SER A 106 -8.31 14.88 -7.00
N ARG A 107 -7.53 15.73 -7.69
CA ARG A 107 -6.07 15.79 -7.51
C ARG A 107 -5.68 15.97 -6.04
N THR A 108 -6.37 16.83 -5.31
CA THR A 108 -6.10 17.08 -3.88
C THR A 108 -6.30 15.81 -3.04
N GLU A 109 -7.44 15.12 -3.21
CA GLU A 109 -7.71 13.88 -2.50
C GLU A 109 -6.71 12.78 -2.82
N VAL A 110 -6.27 12.67 -4.09
CA VAL A 110 -5.24 11.71 -4.49
C VAL A 110 -3.91 12.01 -3.77
N MET A 111 -3.48 13.26 -3.73
CA MET A 111 -2.24 13.65 -3.06
C MET A 111 -2.30 13.46 -1.54
N GLU A 112 -3.45 13.71 -0.93
CA GLU A 112 -3.67 13.44 0.50
C GLU A 112 -3.60 11.93 0.80
N MET A 113 -4.23 11.10 -0.03
CA MET A 113 -4.18 9.65 0.12
C MET A 113 -2.77 9.09 -0.11
N LEU A 114 -2.02 9.64 -1.06
CA LEU A 114 -0.64 9.26 -1.32
C LEU A 114 0.23 9.50 -0.07
N ARG A 115 0.10 10.67 0.55
CA ARG A 115 0.80 10.98 1.81
C ARG A 115 0.38 10.06 2.94
N ALA A 116 -0.93 9.87 3.12
CA ALA A 116 -1.46 9.02 4.17
C ALA A 116 -1.02 7.55 4.01
N PHE A 117 -0.95 7.04 2.78
CA PHE A 117 -0.45 5.69 2.51
C PHE A 117 1.06 5.58 2.72
N HIS A 118 1.83 6.57 2.27
CA HIS A 118 3.27 6.65 2.53
C HIS A 118 3.54 6.56 4.04
N ASP A 119 2.86 7.38 4.83
CA ASP A 119 3.01 7.38 6.29
C ASP A 119 2.58 6.04 6.90
N LEU A 120 1.52 5.42 6.39
CA LEU A 120 1.06 4.10 6.83
C LEU A 120 2.16 3.02 6.74
N VAL A 121 2.94 3.03 5.66
CA VAL A 121 3.94 1.99 5.39
C VAL A 121 5.36 2.36 5.81
N THR A 122 5.61 3.62 6.20
CA THR A 122 6.95 4.10 6.58
C THR A 122 7.04 4.56 8.02
N ALA A 123 5.99 5.21 8.54
CA ALA A 123 6.02 5.78 9.89
C ALA A 123 5.66 4.75 10.96
N ASP A 124 6.24 4.91 12.14
CA ASP A 124 5.90 4.09 13.31
C ASP A 124 4.68 4.67 14.03
N THR A 125 3.56 4.82 13.29
CA THR A 125 2.29 5.29 13.83
C THR A 125 1.43 4.13 14.30
N SER A 126 0.81 4.28 15.47
CA SER A 126 -0.06 3.25 16.06
C SER A 126 -1.41 3.13 15.36
N GLU A 127 -1.89 4.20 14.74
CA GLU A 127 -3.22 4.23 14.10
C GLU A 127 -3.16 4.57 12.62
N ALA A 128 -3.70 3.65 11.81
CA ALA A 128 -3.93 3.91 10.39
C ALA A 128 -5.15 4.81 10.19
N PRO A 129 -5.06 5.89 9.39
CA PRO A 129 -6.19 6.76 9.10
C PRO A 129 -7.39 5.98 8.56
N LYS A 130 -8.57 6.22 9.10
CA LYS A 130 -9.82 5.56 8.63
C LYS A 130 -10.12 5.86 7.16
N THR A 131 -9.68 7.00 6.66
CA THR A 131 -9.81 7.42 5.26
C THR A 131 -9.19 6.44 4.27
N LEU A 132 -8.16 5.68 4.68
CA LEU A 132 -7.51 4.68 3.84
C LEU A 132 -8.36 3.42 3.62
N GLY A 133 -9.36 3.13 4.46
CA GLY A 133 -10.22 1.95 4.32
C GLY A 133 -9.39 0.66 4.28
N ASP A 134 -9.60 -0.18 3.25
CA ASP A 134 -8.94 -1.48 3.10
C ASP A 134 -7.41 -1.38 2.87
N LEU A 135 -6.89 -0.22 2.44
CA LEU A 135 -5.45 0.01 2.36
C LEU A 135 -4.73 -0.16 3.70
N ARG A 136 -5.45 -0.09 4.81
CA ARG A 136 -4.91 -0.30 6.17
C ARG A 136 -4.30 -1.69 6.36
N VAL A 137 -4.70 -2.67 5.53
CA VAL A 137 -4.09 -4.01 5.54
C VAL A 137 -2.59 -3.97 5.22
N MET A 138 -2.13 -2.92 4.53
CA MET A 138 -0.72 -2.72 4.20
C MET A 138 0.14 -2.23 5.37
N GLN A 139 -0.44 -1.86 6.52
CA GLN A 139 0.30 -1.36 7.67
C GLN A 139 1.40 -2.32 8.14
N GLY A 140 1.15 -3.63 8.07
CA GLY A 140 2.13 -4.65 8.44
C GLY A 140 3.41 -4.67 7.59
N VAL A 141 3.35 -4.10 6.37
CA VAL A 141 4.48 -4.06 5.43
C VAL A 141 5.65 -3.23 5.96
N ARG A 142 5.39 -2.23 6.82
CA ARG A 142 6.41 -1.36 7.43
C ARG A 142 7.53 -2.12 8.17
N LYS A 143 7.23 -3.33 8.67
CA LYS A 143 8.21 -4.20 9.32
C LYS A 143 9.29 -4.74 8.36
N PHE A 144 9.07 -4.60 7.06
CA PHE A 144 9.90 -5.18 6.01
C PHE A 144 10.30 -4.10 4.99
N PRO A 145 11.43 -3.38 5.17
CA PRO A 145 11.83 -2.25 4.31
C PRO A 145 11.84 -2.56 2.82
N GLN A 146 12.24 -3.76 2.43
CA GLN A 146 12.21 -4.17 1.02
C GLN A 146 10.77 -4.27 0.48
N ARG A 147 9.82 -4.68 1.33
CA ARG A 147 8.40 -4.77 0.94
C ARG A 147 7.70 -3.42 0.91
N VAL A 148 8.20 -2.44 1.64
CA VAL A 148 7.75 -1.04 1.54
C VAL A 148 7.96 -0.53 0.12
N LYS A 149 9.09 -0.82 -0.52
CA LYS A 149 9.36 -0.47 -1.92
C LYS A 149 8.32 -1.09 -2.86
N CYS A 150 8.00 -2.38 -2.68
CA CYS A 150 6.98 -3.07 -3.46
C CYS A 150 5.59 -2.40 -3.29
N ALA A 151 5.20 -2.09 -2.05
CA ALA A 151 3.92 -1.44 -1.78
C ALA A 151 3.83 -0.03 -2.36
N MET A 152 4.95 0.71 -2.41
CA MET A 152 5.00 2.09 -2.88
C MET A 152 5.12 2.23 -4.40
N LEU A 153 5.45 1.19 -5.15
CA LEU A 153 5.71 1.28 -6.59
C LEU A 153 4.54 1.91 -7.36
N ALA A 154 3.34 1.37 -7.19
CA ALA A 154 2.14 1.89 -7.85
C ALA A 154 1.81 3.34 -7.45
N TRP A 155 2.03 3.69 -6.20
CA TRP A 155 1.80 5.04 -5.67
C TRP A 155 2.78 6.07 -6.24
N ARG A 156 4.04 5.71 -6.41
CA ARG A 156 5.03 6.53 -7.13
C ARG A 156 4.64 6.71 -8.59
N ALA A 157 4.13 5.67 -9.23
CA ALA A 157 3.65 5.77 -10.61
C ALA A 157 2.45 6.74 -10.74
N VAL A 158 1.50 6.73 -9.80
CA VAL A 158 0.40 7.71 -9.76
C VAL A 158 0.95 9.13 -9.56
N GLN A 159 1.86 9.33 -8.61
CA GLN A 159 2.48 10.63 -8.40
C GLN A 159 3.14 11.15 -9.69
N GLN A 160 3.93 10.31 -10.35
CA GLN A 160 4.58 10.63 -11.61
C GLN A 160 3.58 10.98 -12.71
N ALA A 161 2.44 10.25 -12.78
CA ALA A 161 1.39 10.56 -13.75
C ALA A 161 0.81 11.96 -13.56
N PHE A 162 0.59 12.39 -12.33
CA PHE A 162 0.12 13.75 -12.02
C PHE A 162 1.17 14.85 -12.28
N GLU A 163 2.44 14.53 -12.13
CA GLU A 163 3.56 15.43 -12.44
C GLU A 163 3.74 15.59 -13.96
N GLN A 164 3.63 14.50 -14.67
CA GLN A 164 3.77 14.44 -16.13
C GLN A 164 2.59 15.11 -16.86
N GLY A 165 1.38 14.84 -16.41
CA GLY A 165 0.13 15.39 -16.97
C GLY A 165 -0.32 14.77 -18.30
N SER A 166 0.59 14.37 -19.20
CA SER A 166 0.29 13.69 -20.46
C SER A 166 1.51 12.95 -21.02
N GLY A 167 1.28 11.93 -21.85
CA GLY A 167 2.33 11.16 -22.52
C GLY A 167 2.84 9.98 -21.69
N GLU A 168 4.13 9.67 -21.82
CA GLU A 168 4.76 8.53 -21.17
C GLU A 168 5.81 8.97 -20.15
N ALA A 169 5.91 8.23 -19.04
CA ALA A 169 6.90 8.46 -18.01
C ALA A 169 7.41 7.13 -17.42
N THR A 170 8.55 7.21 -16.74
CA THR A 170 9.12 6.06 -16.02
C THR A 170 9.40 6.42 -14.57
N VAL A 171 9.30 5.43 -13.68
CA VAL A 171 9.64 5.59 -12.27
C VAL A 171 10.28 4.31 -11.73
N SER A 172 11.29 4.45 -10.88
CA SER A 172 11.91 3.32 -10.18
C SER A 172 11.84 3.50 -8.66
N THR A 173 11.86 2.40 -7.93
CA THR A 173 11.98 2.42 -6.47
C THR A 173 13.42 2.55 -6.00
N GLU A 174 14.39 2.35 -6.89
CA GLU A 174 15.80 2.59 -6.60
C GLU A 174 16.19 4.04 -6.97
N PRO A 175 17.13 4.65 -6.24
CA PRO A 175 17.71 5.93 -6.67
C PRO A 175 18.49 5.74 -7.98
N ALA A 176 18.43 6.74 -8.84
CA ALA A 176 19.21 6.79 -10.07
C ALA A 176 20.72 6.88 -9.76
#